data_242292e37214583a4a3fcc7d4811a0c8
#
_entry.id   242292e37214583a4a3fcc7d4811a0c8
#
_cell.length_a   1.000
_cell.length_b   1.000
_cell.length_c   1.000
_cell.angle_alpha   90.00
_cell.angle_beta   90.00
_cell.angle_gamma   90.00
#
_symmetry.space_group_name_H-M   'P 1'
#
loop_
_entity.id
_entity.type
_entity.pdbx_description
1 polymer ?
#
loop_
_entity_poly.entity_id
_entity_poly.type
_entity_poly.pdbx_seq_one_letter_code
_entity_poly.pdbx_strand_id
1 'polypeptide(L)'
;HRTVMDFFPEQVKRSCSPVGRLDKDTEGLLIITSDGALNHHLMSPAHHIKKTYYAVLDQKVPDDAGMLFAQGIDIGDEKRTLPAELEVLPEETDASGNKIYRANLTISEGRFHQVKRMFEKVGCNVTYLKRLALGNLTLDNLKPGEYRKLTESEIEALHK
;
A
#
# COMPACT_ATOMS: atom_id res chain seq x y z
N HIS A 1 23.29 2.77 8.24
CA HIS A 1 22.09 2.35 7.54
C HIS A 1 20.82 2.94 8.19
N ARG A 2 20.14 3.82 7.46
CA ARG A 2 18.96 4.53 7.99
C ARG A 2 17.69 3.70 7.79
N THR A 3 16.80 3.72 8.80
CA THR A 3 15.50 3.06 8.74
C THR A 3 14.41 4.07 9.12
N VAL A 4 13.13 3.67 8.91
CA VAL A 4 12.00 4.48 9.33
C VAL A 4 12.03 4.78 10.83
N MET A 5 12.61 3.91 11.64
CA MET A 5 12.70 4.08 13.09
C MET A 5 13.57 5.27 13.49
N ASP A 6 14.42 5.76 12.61
CA ASP A 6 15.30 6.90 12.89
C ASP A 6 14.53 8.23 13.02
N PHE A 7 13.27 8.26 12.60
CA PHE A 7 12.40 9.43 12.80
C PHE A 7 11.83 9.51 14.23
N PHE A 8 12.04 8.49 15.06
CA PHE A 8 11.44 8.39 16.38
C PHE A 8 12.45 8.54 17.51
N PRO A 9 11.98 8.97 18.72
CA PRO A 9 12.83 8.99 19.91
C PRO A 9 13.37 7.59 20.25
N GLU A 10 14.51 7.54 20.92
CA GLU A 10 15.16 6.28 21.30
C GLU A 10 14.24 5.32 22.05
N GLN A 11 13.36 5.85 22.91
CA GLN A 11 12.40 5.03 23.65
C GLN A 11 11.46 4.26 22.72
N VAL A 12 10.98 4.90 21.67
CA VAL A 12 10.14 4.27 20.66
C VAL A 12 10.93 3.28 19.82
N LYS A 13 12.16 3.64 19.44
CA LYS A 13 13.03 2.74 18.67
C LYS A 13 13.29 1.43 19.39
N ARG A 14 13.42 1.46 20.72
CA ARG A 14 13.70 0.26 21.53
C ARG A 14 12.49 -0.62 21.75
N SER A 15 11.31 -0.04 21.88
CA SER A 15 10.09 -0.76 22.29
C SER A 15 9.13 -1.06 21.16
N CYS A 16 9.25 -0.38 20.03
CA CYS A 16 8.29 -0.49 18.92
C CYS A 16 8.96 -1.03 17.66
N SER A 17 8.13 -1.58 16.78
CA SER A 17 8.56 -2.05 15.48
C SER A 17 7.50 -1.73 14.42
N PRO A 18 7.92 -1.64 13.13
CA PRO A 18 6.96 -1.43 12.05
C PRO A 18 6.06 -2.64 11.86
N VAL A 19 4.81 -2.37 11.53
CA VAL A 19 3.87 -3.41 11.09
C VAL A 19 4.09 -3.63 9.61
N GLY A 20 4.79 -4.70 9.27
CA GLY A 20 5.13 -5.02 7.89
C GLY A 20 6.22 -4.13 7.34
N ARG A 21 6.29 -4.10 6.03
CA ARG A 21 7.32 -3.39 5.31
C ARG A 21 6.72 -2.67 4.10
N LEU A 22 7.26 -1.50 3.82
CA LEU A 22 7.11 -0.88 2.51
C LEU A 22 8.35 -1.23 1.70
N ASP A 23 8.18 -1.43 0.40
CA ASP A 23 9.33 -1.60 -0.49
C ASP A 23 10.20 -0.36 -0.43
N LYS A 24 11.49 -0.52 -0.75
CA LYS A 24 12.50 0.53 -0.62
C LYS A 24 12.08 1.87 -1.24
N ASP A 25 11.41 1.81 -2.37
CA ASP A 25 10.98 2.99 -3.15
C ASP A 25 9.48 3.27 -3.03
N THR A 26 8.79 2.65 -2.07
CA THR A 26 7.39 2.89 -1.78
C THR A 26 7.26 3.80 -0.58
N GLU A 27 6.45 4.84 -0.72
CA GLU A 27 6.09 5.75 0.36
C GLU A 27 4.76 5.37 0.99
N GLY A 28 4.38 6.10 2.03
CA GLY A 28 3.01 6.09 2.53
C GLY A 28 2.87 5.58 3.95
N LEU A 29 1.66 5.14 4.24
CA LEU A 29 1.22 4.79 5.59
C LEU A 29 1.95 3.56 6.10
N LEU A 30 2.54 3.70 7.29
CA LEU A 30 3.18 2.60 8.00
C LEU A 30 2.81 2.72 9.48
N ILE A 31 2.37 1.61 10.08
CA ILE A 31 2.04 1.57 11.50
C ILE A 31 3.28 1.12 12.27
N ILE A 32 3.55 1.81 13.38
CA ILE A 32 4.61 1.46 14.31
C ILE A 32 3.93 1.12 15.64
N THR A 33 4.24 -0.02 16.22
CA THR A 33 3.60 -0.47 17.46
C THR A 33 4.55 -1.27 18.35
N SER A 34 4.29 -1.24 19.66
CA SER A 34 4.91 -2.15 20.63
C SER A 34 4.05 -3.40 20.88
N ASP A 35 2.84 -3.43 20.34
CA ASP A 35 1.89 -4.53 20.53
C ASP A 35 2.17 -5.63 19.49
N GLY A 36 2.87 -6.69 19.94
CA GLY A 36 3.19 -7.83 19.08
C GLY A 36 1.99 -8.60 18.58
N ALA A 37 0.92 -8.67 19.39
CA ALA A 37 -0.31 -9.35 19.00
C ALA A 37 -1.02 -8.58 17.89
N LEU A 38 -1.08 -7.25 17.98
CA LEU A 38 -1.64 -6.40 16.93
C LEU A 38 -0.82 -6.52 15.65
N ASN A 39 0.50 -6.47 15.77
CA ASN A 39 1.40 -6.63 14.62
C ASN A 39 1.13 -7.95 13.90
N HIS A 40 1.06 -9.06 14.65
CA HIS A 40 0.75 -10.38 14.10
C HIS A 40 -0.63 -10.41 13.42
N HIS A 41 -1.64 -9.82 14.06
CA HIS A 41 -3.00 -9.76 13.51
C HIS A 41 -3.03 -9.04 12.16
N LEU A 42 -2.38 -7.86 12.08
CA LEU A 42 -2.37 -7.04 10.86
C LEU A 42 -1.55 -7.66 9.74
N MET A 43 -0.52 -8.44 10.10
CA MET A 43 0.36 -9.09 9.13
C MET A 43 -0.17 -10.44 8.64
N SER A 44 -1.09 -11.05 9.38
CA SER A 44 -1.56 -12.40 9.06
C SER A 44 -2.36 -12.42 7.75
N PRO A 45 -1.96 -13.26 6.76
CA PRO A 45 -2.71 -13.39 5.51
C PRO A 45 -4.15 -13.86 5.72
N ALA A 46 -4.43 -14.57 6.81
CA ALA A 46 -5.76 -15.10 7.11
C ALA A 46 -6.80 -13.99 7.38
N HIS A 47 -6.37 -12.81 7.79
CA HIS A 47 -7.29 -11.72 8.12
C HIS A 47 -7.63 -10.83 6.92
N HIS A 48 -6.94 -10.97 5.79
CA HIS A 48 -7.21 -10.24 4.56
C HIS A 48 -7.39 -8.73 4.76
N ILE A 49 -6.51 -8.12 5.55
CA ILE A 49 -6.55 -6.67 5.81
C ILE A 49 -6.34 -5.92 4.50
N LYS A 50 -7.27 -5.03 4.17
CA LYS A 50 -7.21 -4.25 2.94
C LYS A 50 -6.12 -3.19 3.00
N LYS A 51 -5.43 -3.01 1.89
CA LYS A 51 -4.39 -2.00 1.70
C LYS A 51 -4.66 -1.29 0.38
N THR A 52 -4.71 0.03 0.42
CA THR A 52 -4.93 0.83 -0.78
C THR A 52 -3.66 1.57 -1.16
N TYR A 53 -3.27 1.42 -2.42
CA TYR A 53 -2.08 2.04 -2.98
C TYR A 53 -2.45 3.01 -4.10
N TYR A 54 -1.77 4.15 -4.11
CA TYR A 54 -1.79 5.11 -5.21
C TYR A 54 -0.57 4.83 -6.08
N ALA A 55 -0.79 4.64 -7.38
CA ALA A 55 0.27 4.34 -8.32
C ALA A 55 0.28 5.34 -9.48
N VAL A 56 1.47 5.80 -9.85
CA VAL A 56 1.69 6.51 -11.11
C VAL A 56 2.28 5.51 -12.10
N LEU A 57 1.74 5.51 -13.32
CA LEU A 57 2.01 4.50 -14.33
C LEU A 57 2.57 5.15 -15.60
N ASP A 58 3.39 4.41 -16.32
CA ASP A 58 4.00 4.88 -17.57
C ASP A 58 3.11 4.70 -18.81
N GLN A 59 2.03 3.92 -18.68
CA GLN A 59 1.11 3.61 -19.77
C GLN A 59 -0.32 3.73 -19.28
N LYS A 60 -1.23 3.99 -20.21
CA LYS A 60 -2.66 3.98 -19.93
C LYS A 60 -3.09 2.58 -19.49
N VAL A 61 -3.89 2.52 -18.42
CA VAL A 61 -4.42 1.25 -17.93
C VAL A 61 -5.43 0.71 -18.94
N PRO A 62 -5.30 -0.57 -19.34
CA PRO A 62 -6.30 -1.18 -20.24
C PRO A 62 -7.71 -1.15 -19.66
N ASP A 63 -8.72 -1.04 -20.52
CA ASP A 63 -10.13 -0.93 -20.09
C ASP A 63 -10.61 -2.16 -19.31
N ASP A 64 -10.04 -3.34 -19.57
CA ASP A 64 -10.41 -4.59 -18.90
C ASP A 64 -9.61 -4.87 -17.61
N ALA A 65 -8.65 -4.03 -17.25
CA ALA A 65 -7.79 -4.28 -16.10
C ALA A 65 -8.60 -4.40 -14.80
N GLY A 66 -9.60 -3.55 -14.60
CA GLY A 66 -10.44 -3.61 -13.41
C GLY A 66 -11.13 -4.95 -13.24
N MET A 67 -11.67 -5.50 -14.32
CA MET A 67 -12.32 -6.81 -14.32
C MET A 67 -11.30 -7.92 -14.04
N LEU A 68 -10.12 -7.85 -14.68
CA LEU A 68 -9.08 -8.85 -14.49
C LEU A 68 -8.60 -8.87 -13.04
N PHE A 69 -8.38 -7.71 -12.43
CA PHE A 69 -7.95 -7.62 -11.03
C PHE A 69 -9.04 -8.10 -10.07
N ALA A 70 -10.31 -7.81 -10.39
CA ALA A 70 -11.43 -8.27 -9.57
C ALA A 70 -11.60 -9.80 -9.58
N GLN A 71 -11.22 -10.43 -10.68
CA GLN A 71 -11.24 -11.90 -10.82
C GLN A 71 -9.99 -12.56 -10.24
N GLY A 72 -8.92 -11.79 -10.07
CA GLY A 72 -7.59 -12.32 -9.73
C GLY A 72 -6.79 -12.68 -10.97
N ILE A 73 -5.50 -12.44 -10.93
CA ILE A 73 -4.61 -12.69 -12.05
C ILE A 73 -3.39 -13.50 -11.63
N ASP A 74 -2.76 -14.14 -12.61
CA ASP A 74 -1.51 -14.85 -12.42
C ASP A 74 -0.34 -13.86 -12.53
N ILE A 75 0.39 -13.68 -11.45
CA ILE A 75 1.57 -12.82 -11.40
C ILE A 75 2.87 -13.62 -11.26
N GLY A 76 2.81 -14.93 -11.54
CA GLY A 76 3.98 -15.81 -11.48
C GLY A 76 4.09 -16.60 -10.18
N ASP A 77 3.13 -16.48 -9.28
CA ASP A 77 3.08 -17.26 -8.05
C ASP A 77 2.23 -18.50 -8.24
N GLU A 78 2.23 -19.40 -7.25
CA GLU A 78 1.49 -20.65 -7.30
C GLU A 78 -0.02 -20.43 -7.51
N LYS A 79 -0.57 -19.42 -6.86
CA LYS A 79 -2.00 -19.10 -6.96
C LYS A 79 -2.22 -17.73 -7.57
N ARG A 80 -3.36 -17.54 -8.22
CA ARG A 80 -3.79 -16.22 -8.68
C ARG A 80 -3.94 -15.28 -7.50
N THR A 81 -3.86 -13.98 -7.77
CA THR A 81 -4.10 -12.98 -6.74
C THR A 81 -5.55 -13.06 -6.25
N LEU A 82 -5.76 -12.67 -5.00
CA LEU A 82 -7.11 -12.48 -4.47
C LEU A 82 -7.80 -11.33 -5.21
N PRO A 83 -9.14 -11.29 -5.23
CA PRO A 83 -9.86 -10.18 -5.83
C PRO A 83 -9.35 -8.82 -5.34
N ALA A 84 -9.10 -7.93 -6.25
CA ALA A 84 -8.60 -6.58 -5.97
C ALA A 84 -9.50 -5.55 -6.65
N GLU A 85 -9.55 -4.35 -6.08
CA GLU A 85 -10.37 -3.25 -6.59
C GLU A 85 -9.47 -2.20 -7.23
N LEU A 86 -9.73 -1.89 -8.49
CA LEU A 86 -8.98 -0.88 -9.25
C LEU A 86 -9.85 0.33 -9.50
N GLU A 87 -9.32 1.50 -9.16
CA GLU A 87 -9.92 2.79 -9.51
C GLU A 87 -8.94 3.54 -10.41
N VAL A 88 -9.30 3.69 -11.68
CA VAL A 88 -8.48 4.46 -12.62
C VAL A 88 -8.84 5.93 -12.47
N LEU A 89 -7.83 6.76 -12.17
CA LEU A 89 -8.02 8.19 -11.98
C LEU A 89 -7.97 8.93 -13.32
N PRO A 90 -8.56 10.13 -13.41
CA PRO A 90 -8.51 10.92 -14.65
C PRO A 90 -7.07 11.18 -15.11
N GLU A 91 -6.83 11.15 -16.42
CA GLU A 91 -5.54 11.51 -16.99
C GLU A 91 -5.21 12.96 -16.67
N GLU A 92 -3.94 13.22 -16.43
CA GLU A 92 -3.40 14.57 -16.28
C GLU A 92 -2.29 14.78 -17.31
N THR A 93 -1.96 16.03 -17.54
CA THR A 93 -0.83 16.41 -18.40
C THR A 93 0.12 17.25 -17.58
N ASP A 94 1.40 16.89 -17.57
CA ASP A 94 2.41 17.67 -16.86
C ASP A 94 2.80 18.94 -17.61
N ALA A 95 3.69 19.75 -17.02
CA ALA A 95 4.12 21.02 -17.59
C ALA A 95 4.84 20.84 -18.94
N SER A 96 5.39 19.66 -19.20
CA SER A 96 6.08 19.32 -20.45
C SER A 96 5.16 18.75 -21.52
N GLY A 97 3.87 18.62 -21.25
CA GLY A 97 2.90 18.07 -22.18
C GLY A 97 2.79 16.54 -22.16
N ASN A 98 3.49 15.86 -21.23
CA ASN A 98 3.41 14.40 -21.09
C ASN A 98 2.18 14.02 -20.30
N LYS A 99 1.52 12.95 -20.74
CA LYS A 99 0.36 12.40 -20.01
C LYS A 99 0.82 11.66 -18.77
N ILE A 100 0.09 11.87 -17.68
CA ILE A 100 0.30 11.19 -16.40
C ILE A 100 -0.90 10.25 -16.18
N TYR A 101 -0.60 8.95 -16.00
CA TYR A 101 -1.61 7.93 -15.74
C TYR A 101 -1.51 7.52 -14.28
N ARG A 102 -2.66 7.46 -13.60
CA ARG A 102 -2.71 7.20 -12.16
C ARG A 102 -3.87 6.27 -11.84
N ALA A 103 -3.69 5.47 -10.81
CA ALA A 103 -4.72 4.56 -10.34
C ALA A 103 -4.57 4.29 -8.85
N ASN A 104 -5.69 3.97 -8.21
CA ASN A 104 -5.69 3.41 -6.86
C ASN A 104 -5.99 1.92 -6.96
N LEU A 105 -5.23 1.10 -6.26
CA LEU A 105 -5.42 -0.34 -6.21
C LEU A 105 -5.55 -0.78 -4.77
N THR A 106 -6.66 -1.46 -4.44
CA THR A 106 -6.90 -2.02 -3.12
C THR A 106 -6.75 -3.53 -3.19
N ILE A 107 -5.82 -4.06 -2.40
CA ILE A 107 -5.54 -5.49 -2.29
C ILE A 107 -5.78 -5.95 -0.84
N SER A 108 -6.05 -7.23 -0.65
CA SER A 108 -6.28 -7.82 0.67
C SER A 108 -5.24 -8.89 1.03
N GLU A 109 -4.07 -8.78 0.44
CA GLU A 109 -2.92 -9.64 0.67
C GLU A 109 -1.64 -8.81 0.48
N GLY A 110 -0.49 -9.39 0.72
CA GLY A 110 0.76 -8.64 0.63
C GLY A 110 1.89 -9.48 0.06
N ARG A 111 1.75 -9.96 -1.18
CA ARG A 111 2.80 -10.71 -1.84
C ARG A 111 3.96 -9.80 -2.24
N PHE A 112 5.12 -10.39 -2.45
CA PHE A 112 6.32 -9.68 -2.88
C PHE A 112 6.04 -8.83 -4.13
N HIS A 113 6.23 -7.52 -4.02
CA HIS A 113 6.03 -6.54 -5.10
C HIS A 113 4.68 -6.71 -5.83
N GLN A 114 3.63 -7.05 -5.10
CA GLN A 114 2.36 -7.43 -5.71
C GLN A 114 1.76 -6.36 -6.60
N VAL A 115 1.67 -5.12 -6.14
CA VAL A 115 1.06 -4.02 -6.90
C VAL A 115 1.82 -3.81 -8.22
N LYS A 116 3.14 -3.76 -8.13
CA LYS A 116 3.99 -3.60 -9.32
C LYS A 116 3.80 -4.73 -10.32
N ARG A 117 3.80 -5.97 -9.83
CA ARG A 117 3.63 -7.14 -10.70
C ARG A 117 2.25 -7.23 -11.34
N MET A 118 1.21 -6.82 -10.60
CA MET A 118 -0.15 -6.79 -11.16
C MET A 118 -0.24 -5.80 -12.31
N PHE A 119 0.28 -4.59 -12.14
CA PHE A 119 0.27 -3.61 -13.23
C PHE A 119 1.13 -4.04 -14.41
N GLU A 120 2.27 -4.67 -14.16
CA GLU A 120 3.13 -5.19 -15.24
C GLU A 120 2.39 -6.20 -16.10
N LYS A 121 1.55 -7.04 -15.50
CA LYS A 121 0.76 -8.05 -16.23
C LYS A 121 -0.24 -7.43 -17.20
N VAL A 122 -0.66 -6.21 -16.99
CA VAL A 122 -1.55 -5.48 -17.90
C VAL A 122 -0.80 -4.44 -18.74
N GLY A 123 0.53 -4.50 -18.75
CA GLY A 123 1.36 -3.68 -19.64
C GLY A 123 1.74 -2.33 -19.10
N CYS A 124 1.60 -2.10 -17.79
CA CYS A 124 1.96 -0.83 -17.16
C CYS A 124 3.12 -1.01 -16.18
N ASN A 125 4.09 -0.09 -16.21
CA ASN A 125 5.12 -0.05 -15.18
C ASN A 125 4.78 1.03 -14.16
N VAL A 126 4.91 0.69 -12.87
CA VAL A 126 4.69 1.64 -11.78
C VAL A 126 5.95 2.49 -11.62
N THR A 127 5.81 3.80 -11.78
CA THR A 127 6.91 4.75 -11.63
C THR A 127 6.93 5.41 -10.26
N TYR A 128 5.81 5.39 -9.55
CA TYR A 128 5.70 5.89 -8.18
C TYR A 128 4.59 5.12 -7.47
N LEU A 129 4.84 4.75 -6.22
CA LEU A 129 3.89 3.98 -5.43
C LEU A 129 3.82 4.51 -3.99
N LYS A 130 2.59 4.69 -3.51
CA LYS A 130 2.35 5.21 -2.17
C LYS A 130 1.19 4.46 -1.52
N ARG A 131 1.40 3.93 -0.31
CA ARG A 131 0.30 3.31 0.42
C ARG A 131 -0.54 4.39 1.11
N LEU A 132 -1.80 4.48 0.71
CA LEU A 132 -2.74 5.48 1.23
C LEU A 132 -3.48 5.02 2.48
N ALA A 133 -3.78 3.72 2.56
CA ALA A 133 -4.64 3.19 3.60
C ALA A 133 -4.24 1.77 4.00
N LEU A 134 -4.49 1.45 5.26
CA LEU A 134 -4.37 0.12 5.82
C LEU A 134 -5.59 -0.12 6.71
N GLY A 135 -6.47 -1.06 6.31
CA GLY A 135 -7.76 -1.21 6.96
C GLY A 135 -8.54 0.11 6.86
N ASN A 136 -8.99 0.61 8.00
CA ASN A 136 -9.73 1.88 8.07
C ASN A 136 -8.83 3.10 8.31
N LEU A 137 -7.51 2.90 8.45
CA LEU A 137 -6.58 4.00 8.63
C LEU A 137 -6.17 4.59 7.29
N THR A 138 -6.08 5.92 7.25
CA THR A 138 -5.59 6.66 6.08
C THR A 138 -4.46 7.59 6.50
N LEU A 139 -3.69 8.04 5.51
CA LEU A 139 -2.61 9.01 5.75
C LEU A 139 -3.12 10.38 6.17
N ASP A 140 -4.32 10.73 5.75
CA ASP A 140 -4.88 12.07 5.95
C ASP A 140 -3.91 13.15 5.46
N ASN A 141 -3.48 14.06 6.35
CA ASN A 141 -2.59 15.16 6.00
C ASN A 141 -1.13 14.92 6.38
N LEU A 142 -0.76 13.69 6.75
CA LEU A 142 0.62 13.37 7.09
C LEU A 142 1.52 13.47 5.87
N LYS A 143 2.63 14.18 6.02
CA LYS A 143 3.67 14.32 5.01
C LYS A 143 4.79 13.31 5.27
N PRO A 144 5.63 13.00 4.27
CA PRO A 144 6.77 12.12 4.48
C PRO A 144 7.61 12.54 5.71
N GLY A 145 7.96 11.58 6.54
CA GLY A 145 8.71 11.80 7.77
C GLY A 145 7.88 12.21 8.98
N GLU A 146 6.61 12.56 8.77
CA GLU A 146 5.71 12.91 9.87
C GLU A 146 5.04 11.68 10.47
N TYR A 147 4.70 11.76 11.75
CA TYR A 147 3.96 10.71 12.42
C TYR A 147 3.00 11.31 13.45
N ARG A 148 2.00 10.54 13.83
CA ARG A 148 1.05 10.88 14.89
C ARG A 148 0.69 9.64 15.69
N LYS A 149 0.19 9.84 16.89
CA LYS A 149 -0.39 8.75 17.67
C LYS A 149 -1.76 8.38 17.13
N LEU A 150 -2.10 7.10 17.19
CA LEU A 150 -3.44 6.64 16.88
C LEU A 150 -4.39 6.97 18.03
N THR A 151 -5.65 7.25 17.70
CA THR A 151 -6.72 7.41 18.70
C THR A 151 -7.13 6.03 19.22
N GLU A 152 -7.81 6.00 20.37
CA GLU A 152 -8.33 4.75 20.92
C GLU A 152 -9.32 4.07 19.97
N SER A 153 -10.17 4.86 19.29
CA SER A 153 -11.10 4.34 18.29
C SER A 153 -10.39 3.67 17.12
N GLU A 154 -9.30 4.28 16.65
CA GLU A 154 -8.48 3.73 15.57
C GLU A 154 -7.84 2.41 15.99
N ILE A 155 -7.30 2.35 17.22
CA ILE A 155 -6.69 1.14 17.76
C ILE A 155 -7.72 0.02 17.87
N GLU A 156 -8.90 0.32 18.39
CA GLU A 156 -9.98 -0.67 18.49
C GLU A 156 -10.39 -1.21 17.12
N ALA A 157 -10.51 -0.34 16.13
CA ALA A 157 -10.85 -0.73 14.77
C ALA A 157 -9.82 -1.69 14.16
N LEU A 158 -8.54 -1.51 14.49
CA LEU A 158 -7.46 -2.36 13.98
C LEU A 158 -7.50 -3.77 14.57
N HIS A 159 -8.06 -3.94 15.78
CA HIS A 159 -8.19 -5.25 16.44
C HIS A 159 -9.35 -6.09 15.90
N LYS A 160 -10.21 -5.50 15.10
CA LYS A 160 -11.33 -6.20 14.47
C LYS A 160 -10.88 -6.81 13.15
#